data_d9a806f60991a7513166ba4c1d52781b
#
_entry.id   d9a806f60991a7513166ba4c1d52781b
#
_cell.length_a   1.000
_cell.length_b   1.000
_cell.length_c   1.000
_cell.angle_alpha   90.00
_cell.angle_beta   90.00
_cell.angle_gamma   90.00
#
_symmetry.space_group_name_H-M   'P 1'
#
loop_
_entity.id
_entity.type
_entity.pdbx_description
1 polymer ?
#
loop_
_entity_poly.entity_id
_entity_poly.type
_entity_poly.pdbx_seq_one_letter_code
_entity_poly.pdbx_strand_id
1 'polypeptide(L)'
;MKPEVSEPANVVKVDEQPSTSDSNAQPTPSSEPNTERFADEPPVARTVLHAPTLNESIFPEESAEILIKAQPSPTGDQCMFTVNRALMSGYSWYFDSFESASDSSIAEALFSLDDVETVLVCEATVTITRKDKTLVDWVPLSKEIGTAIRGVLGEGSLPISEKILSSIPPEETIRGGIQKVIDEEVNPGVAGHGGQINLLAVKGNSVTIQMGGGCQGCSAADLTLKQGIHTSFRNAVPQVGAIFDETDHTAGLNPYFS
;
A
#
# COMPACT_ATOMS: atom_id res chain seq x y z
N MET A 1 11.67 -38.02 53.09
CA MET A 1 12.34 -39.21 52.59
C MET A 1 12.98 -38.85 51.27
N LYS A 2 14.24 -38.55 51.30
CA LYS A 2 15.19 -38.65 50.17
C LYS A 2 15.59 -40.14 50.07
N PRO A 3 16.13 -40.67 48.99
CA PRO A 3 17.42 -40.33 48.40
C PRO A 3 17.41 -40.26 46.85
N GLU A 4 18.29 -39.50 46.24
CA GLU A 4 19.75 -39.57 45.97
C GLU A 4 20.10 -40.28 44.64
N VAL A 5 20.70 -39.49 43.74
CA VAL A 5 22.07 -39.60 43.16
C VAL A 5 22.27 -40.60 42.01
N SER A 6 22.71 -40.13 40.83
CA SER A 6 24.08 -40.27 40.33
C SER A 6 24.26 -39.79 38.87
N GLU A 7 25.18 -38.84 38.71
CA GLU A 7 26.12 -38.74 37.55
C GLU A 7 27.16 -39.90 37.60
N PRO A 8 28.02 -40.16 36.61
CA PRO A 8 28.92 -39.20 35.99
C PRO A 8 29.35 -39.45 34.50
N ALA A 9 29.87 -38.39 33.93
CA ALA A 9 31.06 -38.21 33.10
C ALA A 9 31.58 -39.29 32.11
N ASN A 10 31.91 -38.87 30.88
CA ASN A 10 33.26 -39.18 30.35
C ASN A 10 33.76 -38.07 29.38
N VAL A 11 34.91 -37.55 29.73
CA VAL A 11 35.82 -36.66 29.02
C VAL A 11 36.84 -37.52 28.29
N VAL A 12 37.11 -37.24 27.01
CA VAL A 12 38.43 -37.57 26.41
C VAL A 12 38.92 -36.39 25.59
N LYS A 13 40.05 -35.93 26.03
CA LYS A 13 40.97 -34.97 25.43
C LYS A 13 41.93 -35.67 24.48
N VAL A 14 42.70 -34.79 23.77
CA VAL A 14 44.12 -34.93 23.35
C VAL A 14 44.27 -35.26 21.85
N ASP A 15 45.10 -34.71 21.05
CA ASP A 15 46.19 -33.72 21.04
C ASP A 15 46.62 -33.52 19.55
N GLU A 16 47.02 -32.31 19.29
CA GLU A 16 48.34 -31.83 18.82
C GLU A 16 48.82 -32.08 17.39
N GLN A 17 49.17 -30.95 16.81
CA GLN A 17 50.04 -30.68 15.64
C GLN A 17 51.41 -31.37 15.72
N PRO A 18 52.37 -31.31 14.75
CA PRO A 18 52.63 -30.22 13.79
C PRO A 18 53.31 -30.58 12.47
N SER A 19 53.49 -29.52 11.62
CA SER A 19 54.67 -29.22 10.73
C SER A 19 54.90 -30.08 9.49
N THR A 20 55.36 -29.59 8.37
CA THR A 20 56.26 -28.56 7.86
C THR A 20 56.34 -28.63 6.33
N SER A 21 56.57 -27.44 5.73
CA SER A 21 57.50 -27.12 4.62
C SER A 21 57.29 -27.83 3.27
N ASP A 22 57.42 -27.25 2.11
CA ASP A 22 58.20 -26.17 1.55
C ASP A 22 57.89 -26.02 0.04
N SER A 23 58.01 -24.83 -0.40
CA SER A 23 58.62 -24.31 -1.61
C SER A 23 58.03 -24.51 -3.00
N ASN A 24 57.79 -23.36 -3.55
CA ASN A 24 58.35 -22.85 -4.82
C ASN A 24 57.61 -23.07 -6.14
N ALA A 25 57.33 -21.99 -6.74
CA ALA A 25 57.46 -21.59 -8.14
C ALA A 25 56.22 -20.88 -8.73
N GLN A 26 56.37 -19.60 -8.91
CA GLN A 26 55.73 -18.86 -10.01
C GLN A 26 56.27 -19.36 -11.38
N PRO A 27 55.52 -19.20 -12.48
CA PRO A 27 55.21 -17.91 -13.05
C PRO A 27 53.81 -17.76 -13.67
N THR A 28 53.42 -16.52 -13.77
CA THR A 28 52.29 -15.99 -14.58
C THR A 28 52.39 -16.41 -16.07
N PRO A 29 51.23 -16.49 -16.78
CA PRO A 29 50.96 -15.36 -17.64
C PRO A 29 49.49 -14.87 -17.58
N SER A 30 49.41 -13.55 -17.73
CA SER A 30 48.31 -12.71 -18.15
C SER A 30 47.23 -13.41 -19.01
N SER A 31 46.00 -13.33 -18.58
CA SER A 31 44.87 -13.29 -19.50
C SER A 31 43.94 -12.16 -19.04
N GLU A 32 43.79 -11.22 -19.92
CA GLU A 32 42.91 -10.07 -19.84
C GLU A 32 41.47 -10.53 -19.55
N PRO A 33 40.67 -9.76 -18.75
CA PRO A 33 39.25 -10.03 -18.66
C PRO A 33 38.59 -9.64 -19.98
N ASN A 34 38.01 -10.66 -20.59
CA ASN A 34 37.15 -10.55 -21.76
C ASN A 34 35.98 -9.63 -21.44
N THR A 35 36.09 -8.37 -21.87
CA THR A 35 35.02 -7.40 -21.93
C THR A 35 34.16 -7.72 -23.14
N GLU A 36 33.39 -8.78 -23.11
CA GLU A 36 32.28 -8.97 -24.03
C GLU A 36 31.05 -8.28 -23.45
N ARG A 37 30.84 -7.06 -23.91
CA ARG A 37 29.61 -6.42 -24.33
C ARG A 37 28.34 -7.09 -23.80
N PHE A 38 27.84 -6.61 -22.68
CA PHE A 38 26.42 -6.56 -22.51
C PHE A 38 25.91 -5.38 -23.37
N ALA A 39 25.34 -5.77 -24.51
CA ALA A 39 24.70 -4.84 -25.41
C ALA A 39 23.61 -4.08 -24.63
N ASP A 40 23.52 -2.77 -24.90
CA ASP A 40 22.47 -1.86 -24.54
C ASP A 40 21.07 -2.52 -24.69
N GLU A 41 20.52 -3.05 -23.63
CA GLU A 41 19.09 -3.15 -23.52
C GLU A 41 18.60 -1.76 -23.06
N PRO A 42 17.69 -1.14 -23.82
CA PRO A 42 17.13 0.15 -23.41
C PRO A 42 16.47 -0.02 -22.03
N PRO A 43 16.61 0.96 -21.12
CA PRO A 43 15.99 0.87 -19.82
C PRO A 43 14.48 0.67 -19.98
N VAL A 44 13.98 -0.43 -19.46
CA VAL A 44 12.56 -0.71 -19.43
C VAL A 44 11.91 0.45 -18.69
N ALA A 45 11.15 1.26 -19.38
CA ALA A 45 10.41 2.38 -18.82
C ALA A 45 9.42 1.81 -17.80
N ARG A 46 9.75 1.94 -16.51
CA ARG A 46 8.89 1.53 -15.41
C ARG A 46 7.76 2.54 -15.33
N THR A 47 6.56 2.09 -15.61
CA THR A 47 5.36 2.89 -15.45
C THR A 47 5.13 3.08 -13.95
N VAL A 48 5.53 4.23 -13.43
CA VAL A 48 5.08 4.69 -12.13
C VAL A 48 3.58 4.95 -12.29
N LEU A 49 2.75 4.19 -11.59
CA LEU A 49 1.32 4.48 -11.50
C LEU A 49 1.18 5.73 -10.63
N HIS A 50 1.31 6.89 -11.25
CA HIS A 50 0.84 8.13 -10.64
C HIS A 50 -0.67 8.00 -10.44
N ALA A 51 -1.18 8.47 -9.29
CA ALA A 51 -2.59 8.76 -9.17
C ALA A 51 -3.01 9.53 -10.43
N PRO A 52 -4.05 9.11 -11.16
CA PRO A 52 -4.39 9.72 -12.42
C PRO A 52 -4.65 11.20 -12.17
N THR A 53 -3.71 12.03 -12.59
CA THR A 53 -4.00 13.44 -12.80
C THR A 53 -5.08 13.46 -13.88
N LEU A 54 -6.21 14.09 -13.62
CA LEU A 54 -7.38 14.20 -14.49
C LEU A 54 -7.08 14.87 -15.88
N ASN A 55 -5.82 14.93 -16.30
CA ASN A 55 -5.35 15.62 -17.49
C ASN A 55 -5.24 14.75 -18.76
N GLU A 56 -5.44 13.43 -18.65
CA GLU A 56 -5.73 12.63 -19.84
C GLU A 56 -7.10 12.02 -19.64
N SER A 57 -8.10 12.55 -20.38
CA SER A 57 -9.47 12.10 -20.22
C SER A 57 -9.55 10.63 -20.63
N ILE A 58 -9.63 9.77 -19.61
CA ILE A 58 -9.89 8.32 -19.78
C ILE A 58 -11.22 8.11 -20.51
N PHE A 59 -12.04 9.15 -20.55
CA PHE A 59 -13.35 9.19 -21.17
C PHE A 59 -13.37 10.21 -22.32
N PRO A 60 -14.20 9.98 -23.37
CA PRO A 60 -14.44 10.98 -24.41
C PRO A 60 -14.93 12.29 -23.78
N GLU A 61 -14.44 13.41 -24.29
CA GLU A 61 -14.92 14.72 -23.88
C GLU A 61 -16.43 14.81 -24.15
N GLU A 62 -17.17 15.35 -23.16
CA GLU A 62 -18.61 15.65 -23.25
C GLU A 62 -19.55 14.44 -23.46
N SER A 63 -19.53 13.47 -22.56
CA SER A 63 -20.61 12.49 -22.47
C SER A 63 -21.65 12.92 -21.45
N ALA A 64 -22.92 13.00 -21.88
CA ALA A 64 -24.05 13.14 -20.95
C ALA A 64 -24.28 11.87 -20.12
N GLU A 65 -23.82 10.73 -20.63
CA GLU A 65 -23.91 9.45 -19.94
C GLU A 65 -22.87 9.33 -18.83
N ILE A 66 -23.23 8.57 -17.78
CA ILE A 66 -22.32 8.25 -16.69
C ILE A 66 -21.43 7.09 -17.14
N LEU A 67 -20.20 7.42 -17.51
CA LEU A 67 -19.18 6.46 -17.91
C LEU A 67 -18.38 6.01 -16.71
N ILE A 68 -18.12 4.70 -16.62
CA ILE A 68 -17.39 4.10 -15.51
C ILE A 68 -16.37 3.11 -16.08
N LYS A 69 -15.11 3.24 -15.65
CA LYS A 69 -14.03 2.31 -15.96
C LYS A 69 -13.63 1.58 -14.69
N ALA A 70 -13.68 0.26 -14.70
CA ALA A 70 -13.20 -0.58 -13.61
C ALA A 70 -11.74 -1.01 -13.86
N GLN A 71 -10.92 -0.94 -12.84
CA GLN A 71 -9.51 -1.34 -12.86
C GLN A 71 -9.19 -2.13 -11.60
N PRO A 72 -9.16 -3.47 -11.68
CA PRO A 72 -8.75 -4.31 -10.56
C PRO A 72 -7.30 -4.06 -10.16
N SER A 73 -7.00 -4.17 -8.87
CA SER A 73 -5.64 -4.15 -8.35
C SER A 73 -4.86 -5.40 -8.77
N PRO A 74 -3.54 -5.33 -8.83
CA PRO A 74 -2.71 -6.52 -9.10
C PRO A 74 -2.89 -7.65 -8.05
N THR A 75 -3.26 -7.29 -6.83
CA THR A 75 -3.54 -8.23 -5.72
C THR A 75 -4.91 -8.89 -5.82
N GLY A 76 -5.83 -8.32 -6.62
CA GLY A 76 -7.16 -8.85 -6.86
C GLY A 76 -8.18 -8.59 -5.76
N ASP A 77 -7.78 -8.06 -4.61
CA ASP A 77 -8.64 -7.78 -3.46
C ASP A 77 -9.38 -6.44 -3.56
N GLN A 78 -8.92 -5.55 -4.44
CA GLN A 78 -9.49 -4.23 -4.67
C GLN A 78 -9.79 -3.98 -6.15
N CYS A 79 -10.74 -3.10 -6.40
CA CYS A 79 -11.00 -2.56 -7.74
C CYS A 79 -11.32 -1.07 -7.66
N MET A 80 -10.65 -0.29 -8.48
CA MET A 80 -10.90 1.14 -8.62
C MET A 80 -11.88 1.39 -9.78
N PHE A 81 -12.90 2.16 -9.51
CA PHE A 81 -13.91 2.60 -10.47
C PHE A 81 -13.75 4.10 -10.73
N THR A 82 -13.25 4.45 -11.89
CA THR A 82 -13.14 5.85 -12.32
C THR A 82 -14.44 6.26 -13.02
N VAL A 83 -14.99 7.40 -12.63
CA VAL A 83 -16.25 7.95 -13.15
C VAL A 83 -15.96 9.25 -13.88
N ASN A 84 -16.69 9.54 -14.96
CA ASN A 84 -16.58 10.81 -15.69
C ASN A 84 -17.30 11.99 -15.00
N ARG A 85 -17.50 11.89 -13.69
CA ARG A 85 -18.11 12.91 -12.82
C ARG A 85 -17.30 13.05 -11.56
N ALA A 86 -17.15 14.28 -11.06
CA ALA A 86 -16.60 14.51 -9.75
C ALA A 86 -17.57 14.00 -8.69
N LEU A 87 -17.06 13.18 -7.78
CA LEU A 87 -17.80 12.64 -6.63
C LEU A 87 -17.51 13.43 -5.37
N MET A 88 -16.23 13.82 -5.19
CA MET A 88 -15.76 14.52 -3.98
C MET A 88 -14.51 15.36 -4.34
N SER A 89 -14.71 16.54 -4.94
CA SER A 89 -13.61 17.37 -5.43
C SER A 89 -12.72 17.90 -4.32
N GLY A 90 -11.41 17.66 -4.42
CA GLY A 90 -10.40 18.12 -3.47
C GLY A 90 -10.30 17.31 -2.19
N TYR A 91 -11.14 16.30 -2.03
CA TYR A 91 -11.22 15.50 -0.80
C TYR A 91 -11.37 14.01 -1.11
N SER A 92 -11.29 13.21 -0.05
CA SER A 92 -11.55 11.78 -0.09
C SER A 92 -12.27 11.34 1.19
N TRP A 93 -12.97 10.20 1.16
CA TRP A 93 -13.58 9.65 2.36
C TRP A 93 -13.56 8.13 2.34
N TYR A 94 -13.20 7.55 3.47
CA TYR A 94 -13.11 6.12 3.65
C TYR A 94 -14.26 5.63 4.54
N PHE A 95 -14.97 4.64 4.05
CA PHE A 95 -16.04 3.96 4.75
C PHE A 95 -15.61 2.52 5.02
N ASP A 96 -15.65 2.08 6.26
CA ASP A 96 -15.26 0.77 6.72
C ASP A 96 -16.45 -0.18 6.99
N SER A 97 -17.67 0.38 6.98
CA SER A 97 -18.89 -0.36 7.30
C SER A 97 -20.12 0.33 6.74
N PHE A 98 -21.25 -0.40 6.70
CA PHE A 98 -22.54 0.17 6.32
C PHE A 98 -22.98 1.28 7.28
N GLU A 99 -22.68 1.14 8.57
CA GLU A 99 -23.02 2.15 9.59
C GLU A 99 -22.30 3.47 9.34
N SER A 100 -21.06 3.41 8.85
CA SER A 100 -20.29 4.64 8.53
C SER A 100 -20.80 5.35 7.27
N ALA A 101 -21.62 4.67 6.45
CA ALA A 101 -22.10 5.17 5.16
C ALA A 101 -23.32 6.12 5.24
N SER A 102 -23.93 6.32 6.42
CA SER A 102 -25.25 6.99 6.61
C SER A 102 -25.36 8.42 6.05
N ASP A 103 -24.26 9.07 5.75
CA ASP A 103 -24.21 10.41 5.16
C ASP A 103 -23.68 10.39 3.70
N SER A 104 -23.74 9.22 3.03
CA SER A 104 -23.27 9.04 1.65
C SER A 104 -24.16 8.08 0.86
N SER A 105 -24.97 8.63 -0.06
CA SER A 105 -25.86 7.83 -0.90
C SER A 105 -25.08 6.81 -1.76
N ILE A 106 -23.87 7.17 -2.20
CA ILE A 106 -23.04 6.24 -2.98
C ILE A 106 -22.48 5.11 -2.11
N ALA A 107 -22.05 5.40 -0.88
CA ALA A 107 -21.54 4.37 0.02
C ALA A 107 -22.66 3.44 0.49
N GLU A 108 -23.83 3.96 0.86
CA GLU A 108 -25.01 3.15 1.21
C GLU A 108 -25.40 2.18 0.10
N ALA A 109 -25.46 2.68 -1.16
CA ALA A 109 -25.78 1.84 -2.30
C ALA A 109 -24.74 0.75 -2.53
N LEU A 110 -23.46 1.05 -2.33
CA LEU A 110 -22.37 0.09 -2.54
C LEU A 110 -22.31 -0.96 -1.42
N PHE A 111 -22.49 -0.58 -0.15
CA PHE A 111 -22.55 -1.54 0.95
C PHE A 111 -23.81 -2.42 0.94
N SER A 112 -24.82 -2.07 0.16
CA SER A 112 -25.99 -2.94 -0.09
C SER A 112 -25.64 -4.15 -0.94
N LEU A 113 -24.45 -4.19 -1.55
CA LEU A 113 -23.94 -5.33 -2.30
C LEU A 113 -23.21 -6.30 -1.35
N ASP A 114 -23.42 -7.61 -1.55
CA ASP A 114 -22.98 -8.63 -0.58
C ASP A 114 -21.47 -8.69 -0.36
N ASP A 115 -20.66 -8.49 -1.41
CA ASP A 115 -19.19 -8.68 -1.38
C ASP A 115 -18.41 -7.37 -1.25
N VAL A 116 -19.00 -6.31 -0.70
CA VAL A 116 -18.31 -5.05 -0.41
C VAL A 116 -17.91 -4.97 1.04
N GLU A 117 -16.58 -4.88 1.30
CA GLU A 117 -16.00 -4.75 2.64
C GLU A 117 -15.74 -3.29 3.00
N THR A 118 -15.07 -2.53 2.11
CA THR A 118 -14.78 -1.12 2.32
C THR A 118 -14.98 -0.32 1.05
N VAL A 119 -15.28 0.97 1.21
CA VAL A 119 -15.48 1.93 0.12
C VAL A 119 -14.60 3.15 0.38
N LEU A 120 -13.75 3.51 -0.58
CA LEU A 120 -13.01 4.76 -0.58
C LEU A 120 -13.48 5.62 -1.76
N VAL A 121 -14.04 6.78 -1.48
CA VAL A 121 -14.39 7.79 -2.49
C VAL A 121 -13.28 8.83 -2.51
N CYS A 122 -12.73 9.12 -3.69
CA CYS A 122 -11.67 10.10 -3.87
C CYS A 122 -11.79 10.77 -5.22
N GLU A 123 -11.97 12.08 -5.26
CA GLU A 123 -12.12 12.86 -6.50
C GLU A 123 -13.24 12.31 -7.39
N ALA A 124 -12.87 11.67 -8.49
CA ALA A 124 -13.76 11.02 -9.45
C ALA A 124 -13.67 9.48 -9.40
N THR A 125 -13.14 8.93 -8.32
CA THR A 125 -12.91 7.49 -8.18
C THR A 125 -13.60 6.90 -6.96
N VAL A 126 -13.99 5.64 -7.09
CA VAL A 126 -14.44 4.80 -5.98
C VAL A 126 -13.57 3.55 -5.96
N THR A 127 -12.86 3.32 -4.88
CA THR A 127 -12.10 2.08 -4.69
C THR A 127 -12.87 1.17 -3.74
N ILE A 128 -13.14 -0.04 -4.18
CA ILE A 128 -13.85 -1.06 -3.42
C ILE A 128 -12.87 -2.13 -2.99
N THR A 129 -12.88 -2.48 -1.71
CA THR A 129 -12.26 -3.71 -1.21
C THR A 129 -13.36 -4.75 -1.05
N ARG A 130 -13.11 -5.96 -1.55
CA ARG A 130 -14.09 -7.04 -1.45
C ARG A 130 -13.88 -7.87 -0.18
N LYS A 131 -14.96 -8.48 0.32
CA LYS A 131 -14.94 -9.38 1.49
C LYS A 131 -14.20 -10.68 1.17
N ASP A 132 -14.55 -11.31 0.05
CA ASP A 132 -13.94 -12.57 -0.37
C ASP A 132 -12.64 -12.32 -1.15
N LYS A 133 -11.51 -12.35 -0.45
CA LYS A 133 -10.17 -12.15 -1.02
C LYS A 133 -9.72 -13.31 -1.92
N THR A 134 -10.46 -14.42 -1.95
CA THR A 134 -10.12 -15.58 -2.80
C THR A 134 -10.66 -15.47 -4.22
N LEU A 135 -11.65 -14.60 -4.43
CA LEU A 135 -12.21 -14.35 -5.74
C LEU A 135 -11.35 -13.33 -6.51
N VAL A 136 -10.88 -13.72 -7.68
CA VAL A 136 -10.09 -12.81 -8.55
C VAL A 136 -10.93 -12.19 -9.67
N ASP A 137 -12.07 -12.80 -10.03
CA ASP A 137 -12.95 -12.27 -11.06
C ASP A 137 -13.82 -11.13 -10.52
N TRP A 138 -13.56 -9.94 -11.03
CA TRP A 138 -14.31 -8.73 -10.72
C TRP A 138 -15.51 -8.47 -11.64
N VAL A 139 -15.66 -9.22 -12.74
CA VAL A 139 -16.67 -8.92 -13.76
C VAL A 139 -18.10 -8.94 -13.22
N PRO A 140 -18.55 -9.93 -12.41
CA PRO A 140 -19.89 -9.92 -11.85
C PRO A 140 -20.12 -8.71 -10.94
N LEU A 141 -19.27 -8.55 -9.92
CA LEU A 141 -19.39 -7.48 -8.93
C LEU A 141 -19.24 -6.09 -9.56
N SER A 142 -18.36 -5.93 -10.56
CA SER A 142 -18.20 -4.65 -11.29
C SER A 142 -19.45 -4.18 -11.98
N LYS A 143 -20.27 -5.08 -12.49
CA LYS A 143 -21.57 -4.74 -13.13
C LYS A 143 -22.55 -4.22 -12.10
N GLU A 144 -22.62 -4.84 -10.93
CA GLU A 144 -23.50 -4.42 -9.84
C GLU A 144 -23.05 -3.07 -9.28
N ILE A 145 -21.75 -2.89 -9.03
CA ILE A 145 -21.17 -1.61 -8.60
C ILE A 145 -21.44 -0.52 -9.63
N GLY A 146 -21.21 -0.80 -10.91
CA GLY A 146 -21.47 0.17 -11.99
C GLY A 146 -22.95 0.56 -12.07
N THR A 147 -23.86 -0.36 -11.81
CA THR A 147 -25.31 -0.09 -11.74
C THR A 147 -25.66 0.77 -10.54
N ALA A 148 -25.12 0.46 -9.36
CA ALA A 148 -25.34 1.24 -8.14
C ALA A 148 -24.84 2.68 -8.28
N ILE A 149 -23.61 2.87 -8.79
CA ILE A 149 -23.05 4.21 -9.03
C ILE A 149 -23.91 5.01 -10.02
N ARG A 150 -24.34 4.40 -11.14
CA ARG A 150 -25.21 5.07 -12.12
C ARG A 150 -26.57 5.41 -11.52
N GLY A 151 -27.13 4.55 -10.69
CA GLY A 151 -28.39 4.82 -9.99
C GLY A 151 -28.31 6.10 -9.17
N VAL A 152 -27.34 6.17 -8.26
CA VAL A 152 -27.13 7.33 -7.37
C VAL A 152 -26.90 8.61 -8.17
N LEU A 153 -25.99 8.59 -9.15
CA LEU A 153 -25.63 9.79 -9.91
C LEU A 153 -26.73 10.19 -10.91
N GLY A 154 -27.50 9.23 -11.41
CA GLY A 154 -28.65 9.48 -12.33
C GLY A 154 -29.83 10.13 -11.64
N GLU A 155 -30.04 9.88 -10.36
CA GLU A 155 -31.07 10.52 -9.54
C GLU A 155 -30.75 11.96 -9.15
N GLY A 156 -29.53 12.43 -9.45
CA GLY A 156 -29.06 13.78 -9.08
C GLY A 156 -28.82 13.97 -7.59
N SER A 157 -28.74 12.86 -6.84
CA SER A 157 -28.40 12.88 -5.42
C SER A 157 -26.91 13.24 -5.24
N LEU A 158 -26.61 13.97 -4.16
CA LEU A 158 -25.20 14.21 -3.78
C LEU A 158 -24.59 12.90 -3.35
N PRO A 159 -23.48 12.46 -3.99
CA PRO A 159 -22.81 11.20 -3.62
C PRO A 159 -22.32 11.20 -2.18
N ILE A 160 -21.86 12.37 -1.71
CA ILE A 160 -21.35 12.64 -0.37
C ILE A 160 -22.09 13.86 0.20
N SER A 161 -22.58 13.79 1.42
CA SER A 161 -23.29 14.90 2.05
C SER A 161 -22.36 16.04 2.45
N GLU A 162 -22.90 17.25 2.52
CA GLU A 162 -22.18 18.43 3.04
C GLU A 162 -21.76 18.26 4.51
N LYS A 163 -22.44 17.40 5.26
CA LYS A 163 -22.08 17.09 6.64
C LYS A 163 -20.71 16.41 6.74
N ILE A 164 -20.42 15.48 5.86
CA ILE A 164 -19.09 14.85 5.76
C ILE A 164 -18.05 15.93 5.40
N LEU A 165 -18.29 16.72 4.34
CA LEU A 165 -17.36 17.74 3.88
C LEU A 165 -17.05 18.77 4.99
N SER A 166 -18.07 19.23 5.72
CA SER A 166 -17.91 20.19 6.80
C SER A 166 -17.22 19.64 8.06
N SER A 167 -17.15 18.31 8.19
CA SER A 167 -16.46 17.65 9.30
C SER A 167 -14.94 17.52 9.10
N ILE A 168 -14.45 17.77 7.88
CA ILE A 168 -13.03 17.65 7.55
C ILE A 168 -12.25 18.82 8.16
N PRO A 169 -11.26 18.57 9.03
CA PRO A 169 -10.47 19.63 9.61
C PRO A 169 -9.48 20.24 8.60
N PRO A 170 -8.91 21.41 8.88
CA PRO A 170 -7.86 22.00 8.06
C PRO A 170 -6.67 21.06 7.86
N GLU A 171 -6.03 21.14 6.69
CA GLU A 171 -4.86 20.31 6.33
C GLU A 171 -3.76 20.32 7.39
N GLU A 172 -3.46 21.48 8.00
CA GLU A 172 -2.44 21.58 9.06
C GLU A 172 -2.81 20.77 10.32
N THR A 173 -4.09 20.68 10.66
CA THR A 173 -4.55 19.84 11.77
C THR A 173 -4.36 18.37 11.45
N ILE A 174 -4.71 17.96 10.22
CA ILE A 174 -4.50 16.59 9.76
C ILE A 174 -3.00 16.28 9.73
N ARG A 175 -2.19 17.17 9.15
CA ARG A 175 -0.73 17.03 9.09
C ARG A 175 -0.12 16.84 10.47
N GLY A 176 -0.49 17.69 11.41
CA GLY A 176 0.00 17.60 12.80
C GLY A 176 -0.38 16.28 13.47
N GLY A 177 -1.63 15.85 13.30
CA GLY A 177 -2.11 14.57 13.84
C GLY A 177 -1.37 13.37 13.24
N ILE A 178 -1.22 13.33 11.92
CA ILE A 178 -0.53 12.24 11.23
C ILE A 178 0.97 12.23 11.53
N GLN A 179 1.64 13.39 11.54
CA GLN A 179 3.06 13.45 11.91
C GLN A 179 3.29 12.92 13.32
N LYS A 180 2.44 13.30 14.27
CA LYS A 180 2.51 12.79 15.63
C LYS A 180 2.41 11.26 15.70
N VAL A 181 1.47 10.67 14.98
CA VAL A 181 1.31 9.20 14.91
C VAL A 181 2.54 8.54 14.29
N ILE A 182 3.07 9.13 13.23
CA ILE A 182 4.30 8.63 12.59
C ILE A 182 5.45 8.61 13.60
N ASP A 183 5.63 9.68 14.36
CA ASP A 183 6.76 9.84 15.27
C ASP A 183 6.61 9.01 16.55
N GLU A 184 5.40 8.91 17.11
CA GLU A 184 5.16 8.29 18.42
C GLU A 184 4.75 6.81 18.32
N GLU A 185 4.19 6.35 17.21
CA GLU A 185 3.64 5.00 17.07
C GLU A 185 4.26 4.21 15.91
N VAL A 186 4.16 4.77 14.68
CA VAL A 186 4.52 4.01 13.47
C VAL A 186 6.03 3.81 13.37
N ASN A 187 6.83 4.87 13.45
CA ASN A 187 8.28 4.79 13.34
C ASN A 187 8.94 3.97 14.45
N PRO A 188 8.55 4.10 15.74
CA PRO A 188 9.01 3.18 16.77
C PRO A 188 8.67 1.72 16.47
N GLY A 189 7.50 1.44 15.92
CA GLY A 189 7.06 0.08 15.55
C GLY A 189 7.91 -0.56 14.45
N VAL A 190 8.35 0.22 13.45
CA VAL A 190 9.13 -0.29 12.30
C VAL A 190 10.64 -0.17 12.48
N ALA A 191 11.11 0.60 13.48
CA ALA A 191 12.55 0.85 13.72
C ALA A 191 13.34 -0.45 13.97
N GLY A 192 12.74 -1.44 14.64
CA GLY A 192 13.35 -2.74 14.87
C GLY A 192 13.70 -3.51 13.59
N HIS A 193 13.08 -3.17 12.48
CA HIS A 193 13.34 -3.72 11.14
C HIS A 193 14.13 -2.74 10.26
N GLY A 194 14.66 -1.66 10.84
CA GLY A 194 15.36 -0.62 10.10
C GLY A 194 14.46 0.18 9.17
N GLY A 195 13.14 0.14 9.38
CA GLY A 195 12.15 0.86 8.60
C GLY A 195 11.95 2.30 9.09
N GLN A 196 11.44 3.14 8.20
CA GLN A 196 11.04 4.52 8.48
C GLN A 196 9.89 4.92 7.56
N ILE A 197 8.93 5.65 8.10
CA ILE A 197 7.82 6.23 7.35
C ILE A 197 7.93 7.76 7.41
N ASN A 198 7.80 8.40 6.27
CA ASN A 198 7.84 9.86 6.14
C ASN A 198 6.51 10.38 5.59
N LEU A 199 6.01 11.45 6.17
CA LEU A 199 4.87 12.20 5.63
C LEU A 199 5.38 13.15 4.55
N LEU A 200 4.93 12.94 3.30
CA LEU A 200 5.32 13.80 2.18
C LEU A 200 4.36 14.97 1.99
N ALA A 201 3.06 14.68 1.94
CA ALA A 201 2.04 15.68 1.67
C ALA A 201 0.72 15.38 2.37
N VAL A 202 -0.04 16.44 2.62
CA VAL A 202 -1.47 16.38 2.92
C VAL A 202 -2.15 17.33 1.94
N LYS A 203 -3.18 16.85 1.23
CA LYS A 203 -4.01 17.64 0.32
C LYS A 203 -5.47 17.36 0.63
N GLY A 204 -6.21 18.40 1.03
CA GLY A 204 -7.51 18.20 1.64
C GLY A 204 -7.38 17.30 2.87
N ASN A 205 -7.92 16.10 2.80
CA ASN A 205 -7.77 15.07 3.83
C ASN A 205 -7.12 13.78 3.29
N SER A 206 -6.49 13.86 2.13
CA SER A 206 -5.67 12.78 1.57
C SER A 206 -4.22 12.94 2.03
N VAL A 207 -3.61 11.83 2.42
CA VAL A 207 -2.25 11.77 2.98
C VAL A 207 -1.35 11.04 2.02
N THR A 208 -0.16 11.58 1.78
CA THR A 208 0.90 10.92 0.98
C THR A 208 2.08 10.59 1.87
N ILE A 209 2.49 9.34 1.88
CA ILE A 209 3.63 8.83 2.65
C ILE A 209 4.68 8.22 1.74
N GLN A 210 5.86 8.06 2.30
CA GLN A 210 6.96 7.29 1.71
C GLN A 210 7.54 6.36 2.78
N MET A 211 7.75 5.11 2.39
CA MET A 211 8.43 4.12 3.21
C MET A 211 9.90 4.07 2.86
N GLY A 212 10.76 3.99 3.88
CA GLY A 212 12.21 3.93 3.73
C GLY A 212 12.84 2.78 4.51
N GLY A 213 14.13 2.55 4.27
CA GLY A 213 14.90 1.53 4.98
C GLY A 213 14.34 0.12 4.77
N GLY A 214 14.24 -0.66 5.84
CA GLY A 214 13.75 -2.04 5.81
C GLY A 214 12.30 -2.22 5.34
N CYS A 215 11.50 -1.14 5.31
CA CYS A 215 10.14 -1.18 4.78
C CYS A 215 10.12 -1.09 3.24
N GLN A 216 11.20 -0.62 2.61
CA GLN A 216 11.33 -0.52 1.18
C GLN A 216 11.71 -1.89 0.58
N GLY A 217 10.83 -2.48 -0.23
CA GLY A 217 11.10 -3.78 -0.88
C GLY A 217 10.73 -5.03 -0.08
N CYS A 218 10.14 -4.90 1.10
CA CYS A 218 9.67 -6.04 1.88
C CYS A 218 8.27 -6.47 1.44
N SER A 219 8.19 -7.36 0.45
CA SER A 219 6.93 -7.80 -0.16
C SER A 219 5.99 -8.56 0.81
N ALA A 220 6.52 -9.25 1.81
CA ALA A 220 5.72 -10.04 2.76
C ALA A 220 5.14 -9.20 3.92
N ALA A 221 5.80 -8.09 4.28
CA ALA A 221 5.33 -7.17 5.32
C ALA A 221 4.42 -6.07 4.76
N ASP A 222 4.33 -5.93 3.43
CA ASP A 222 3.72 -4.77 2.78
C ASP A 222 2.23 -4.63 3.14
N LEU A 223 1.43 -5.67 3.01
CA LEU A 223 -0.01 -5.58 3.27
C LEU A 223 -0.33 -5.36 4.75
N THR A 224 0.27 -6.15 5.64
CA THR A 224 0.02 -6.05 7.09
C THR A 224 0.53 -4.72 7.63
N LEU A 225 1.71 -4.28 7.20
CA LEU A 225 2.28 -3.00 7.59
C LEU A 225 1.42 -1.83 7.10
N LYS A 226 1.03 -1.83 5.83
CA LYS A 226 0.16 -0.80 5.26
C LYS A 226 -1.18 -0.74 5.98
N GLN A 227 -1.82 -1.87 6.24
CA GLN A 227 -3.07 -1.92 7.00
C GLN A 227 -2.90 -1.38 8.42
N GLY A 228 -1.80 -1.71 9.10
CA GLY A 228 -1.46 -1.17 10.41
C GLY A 228 -1.31 0.35 10.38
N ILE A 229 -0.53 0.89 9.45
CA ILE A 229 -0.34 2.33 9.27
C ILE A 229 -1.67 3.03 8.98
N HIS A 230 -2.49 2.49 8.06
CA HIS A 230 -3.79 3.05 7.73
C HIS A 230 -4.73 3.07 8.93
N THR A 231 -4.71 2.02 9.74
CA THR A 231 -5.50 1.94 10.97
C THR A 231 -5.06 2.98 12.00
N SER A 232 -3.75 3.08 12.26
CA SER A 232 -3.20 4.09 13.19
C SER A 232 -3.54 5.51 12.76
N PHE A 233 -3.43 5.82 11.46
CA PHE A 233 -3.76 7.14 10.94
C PHE A 233 -5.24 7.48 11.13
N ARG A 234 -6.15 6.56 10.78
CA ARG A 234 -7.59 6.78 10.93
C ARG A 234 -8.07 6.78 12.38
N ASN A 235 -7.40 6.05 13.27
CA ASN A 235 -7.68 6.12 14.70
C ASN A 235 -7.36 7.49 15.29
N ALA A 236 -6.25 8.10 14.85
CA ALA A 236 -5.84 9.42 15.33
C ALA A 236 -6.57 10.57 14.64
N VAL A 237 -6.84 10.43 13.34
CA VAL A 237 -7.54 11.42 12.51
C VAL A 237 -8.60 10.69 11.68
N PRO A 238 -9.82 10.48 12.23
CA PRO A 238 -10.86 9.70 11.55
C PRO A 238 -11.30 10.26 10.20
N GLN A 239 -11.04 11.53 9.92
CA GLN A 239 -11.36 12.17 8.66
C GLN A 239 -10.34 11.95 7.55
N VAL A 240 -9.25 11.21 7.81
CA VAL A 240 -8.31 10.82 6.75
C VAL A 240 -9.00 9.83 5.79
N GLY A 241 -9.09 10.23 4.54
CA GLY A 241 -9.67 9.41 3.48
C GLY A 241 -8.60 8.56 2.78
N ALA A 242 -8.10 9.03 1.64
CA ALA A 242 -7.07 8.35 0.88
C ALA A 242 -5.69 8.44 1.55
N ILE A 243 -4.94 7.33 1.52
CA ILE A 243 -3.54 7.27 1.94
C ILE A 243 -2.76 6.72 0.75
N PHE A 244 -1.92 7.57 0.17
CA PHE A 244 -1.09 7.25 -0.98
C PHE A 244 0.33 6.90 -0.52
N ASP A 245 0.88 5.87 -1.12
CA ASP A 245 2.26 5.44 -0.92
C ASP A 245 3.07 5.73 -2.19
N GLU A 246 3.98 6.69 -2.12
CA GLU A 246 4.90 7.06 -3.21
C GLU A 246 6.27 6.39 -3.08
N THR A 247 6.34 5.25 -2.39
CA THR A 247 7.59 4.53 -2.22
C THR A 247 8.00 3.82 -3.51
N ASP A 248 9.24 3.99 -3.93
CA ASP A 248 9.84 3.12 -4.94
C ASP A 248 10.24 1.78 -4.31
N HIS A 249 9.31 0.83 -4.30
CA HIS A 249 9.53 -0.51 -3.75
C HIS A 249 10.53 -1.34 -4.56
N THR A 250 10.94 -0.88 -5.75
CA THR A 250 11.91 -1.60 -6.60
C THR A 250 13.35 -1.20 -6.31
N ALA A 251 13.55 -0.04 -5.71
CA ALA A 251 14.87 0.49 -5.34
C ALA A 251 15.36 0.01 -3.96
N GLY A 252 14.54 -0.73 -3.23
CA GLY A 252 14.86 -1.18 -1.87
C GLY A 252 16.02 -2.16 -1.86
N LEU A 253 17.10 -1.78 -1.21
CA LEU A 253 18.13 -2.71 -0.77
C LEU A 253 17.55 -3.52 0.39
N ASN A 254 17.09 -4.74 0.11
CA ASN A 254 16.70 -5.64 1.18
C ASN A 254 17.99 -6.17 1.84
N PRO A 255 18.37 -5.74 3.07
CA PRO A 255 19.61 -6.17 3.71
C PRO A 255 19.60 -7.65 4.10
N TYR A 256 18.47 -8.34 3.95
CA TYR A 256 18.31 -9.76 4.28
C TYR A 256 18.42 -10.71 3.07
N PHE A 257 18.62 -10.18 1.87
CA PHE A 257 18.82 -10.96 0.64
C PHE A 257 20.03 -10.40 -0.13
N SER A 258 21.20 -10.52 0.45
CA SER A 258 22.50 -10.36 -0.24
C SER A 258 23.19 -11.71 -0.38
#